data_34a086cc24270575430505e396d860af
#
_entry.id   34a086cc24270575430505e396d860af
#
_cell.length_a   1.000
_cell.length_b   1.000
_cell.length_c   1.000
_cell.angle_alpha   90.00
_cell.angle_beta   90.00
_cell.angle_gamma   90.00
#
_symmetry.space_group_name_H-M   'P 1'
#
loop_
_entity.id
_entity.type
_entity.pdbx_description
1 polymer ?
#
loop_
_entity_poly.entity_id
_entity_poly.type
_entity_poly.pdbx_seq_one_letter_code
_entity_poly.pdbx_strand_id
1 'polypeptide(L)'
;EYANLNPEDIRCIDPCMGSGHILVYLFDVLMQIYEAQGYTRRDAAQSILINNLYGLDIDDRAAQMAYFAVMMKARQYDRRILTRGIVPHVYAIRESNEINREQLDYFGDSLNETEKHTAGIQMEKLLDALVDAKEYGSILQVGNYDWNLLCRFVDDANMSGQISMNTLHLDDTQIRLKELVEIGQCLAQKYNVIVTNPPYMSSSGMSGKLSNYVKKNYPDSKADLFAVFIERWNNSVGVNGFNSMVTMQSWMF
;
A
#
# COMPACT_ATOMS: atom_id res chain seq x y z
N GLU A 1 2.31 22.68 -18.03
CA GLU A 1 2.90 21.99 -16.86
C GLU A 1 2.83 20.47 -16.99
N TYR A 2 1.72 19.90 -17.57
CA TYR A 2 1.60 18.45 -17.78
C TYR A 2 2.43 17.92 -18.96
N ALA A 3 2.89 18.75 -19.87
CA ALA A 3 3.66 18.35 -21.05
C ALA A 3 5.05 17.77 -20.73
N ASN A 4 5.55 18.00 -19.52
CA ASN A 4 6.86 17.52 -19.07
C ASN A 4 6.77 16.40 -18.01
N LEU A 5 5.57 15.83 -17.78
CA LEU A 5 5.41 14.73 -16.83
C LEU A 5 5.93 13.45 -17.45
N ASN A 6 6.94 12.83 -16.81
CA ASN A 6 7.39 11.50 -17.21
C ASN A 6 6.32 10.48 -16.82
N PRO A 7 5.88 9.58 -17.71
CA PRO A 7 4.93 8.53 -17.38
C PRO A 7 5.31 7.72 -16.13
N GLU A 8 6.59 7.49 -15.89
CA GLU A 8 7.10 6.74 -14.74
C GLU A 8 6.83 7.45 -13.38
N ASP A 9 6.58 8.75 -13.38
CA ASP A 9 6.32 9.53 -12.18
C ASP A 9 4.82 9.54 -11.79
N ILE A 10 3.94 9.00 -12.65
CA ILE A 10 2.50 8.97 -12.43
C ILE A 10 2.15 7.82 -11.49
N ARG A 11 1.82 8.11 -10.24
CA ARG A 11 1.36 7.11 -9.26
C ARG A 11 -0.16 7.11 -9.17
N CYS A 12 -0.75 5.95 -9.45
CA CYS A 12 -2.19 5.72 -9.39
C CYS A 12 -2.52 4.67 -8.32
N ILE A 13 -3.50 4.94 -7.46
CA ILE A 13 -3.94 3.98 -6.44
C ILE A 13 -5.44 3.75 -6.48
N ASP A 14 -5.82 2.48 -6.26
CA ASP A 14 -7.14 2.06 -5.80
C ASP A 14 -7.02 1.53 -4.36
N PRO A 15 -7.40 2.32 -3.35
CA PRO A 15 -7.27 1.92 -1.95
C PRO A 15 -8.36 0.97 -1.44
N CYS A 16 -9.29 0.55 -2.29
CA CYS A 16 -10.32 -0.44 -1.99
C CYS A 16 -10.60 -1.26 -3.26
N MET A 17 -9.53 -1.89 -3.78
CA MET A 17 -9.44 -2.40 -5.15
C MET A 17 -10.35 -3.61 -5.46
N GLY A 18 -10.87 -4.30 -4.44
CA GLY A 18 -11.62 -5.53 -4.64
C GLY A 18 -10.84 -6.52 -5.51
N SER A 19 -11.46 -7.03 -6.56
CA SER A 19 -10.83 -7.93 -7.53
C SER A 19 -9.97 -7.23 -8.60
N GLY A 20 -9.72 -5.93 -8.49
CA GLY A 20 -8.77 -5.19 -9.32
C GLY A 20 -9.32 -4.64 -10.64
N HIS A 21 -10.64 -4.54 -10.80
CA HIS A 21 -11.23 -4.04 -12.06
C HIS A 21 -10.76 -2.62 -12.42
N ILE A 22 -10.70 -1.72 -11.44
CA ILE A 22 -10.22 -0.35 -11.64
C ILE A 22 -8.73 -0.36 -12.00
N LEU A 23 -7.91 -1.18 -11.33
CA LEU A 23 -6.48 -1.30 -11.63
C LEU A 23 -6.24 -1.81 -13.06
N VAL A 24 -7.01 -2.78 -13.54
CA VAL A 24 -6.93 -3.29 -14.91
C VAL A 24 -7.28 -2.21 -15.93
N TYR A 25 -8.29 -1.37 -15.65
CA TYR A 25 -8.63 -0.24 -16.51
C TYR A 25 -7.58 0.86 -16.49
N LEU A 26 -7.06 1.20 -15.31
CA LEU A 26 -5.94 2.14 -15.17
C LEU A 26 -4.71 1.68 -15.94
N PHE A 27 -4.45 0.37 -15.98
CA PHE A 27 -3.37 -0.20 -16.79
C PHE A 27 -3.54 0.15 -18.28
N ASP A 28 -4.75 0.02 -18.82
CA ASP A 28 -5.03 0.37 -20.23
C ASP A 28 -4.84 1.87 -20.52
N VAL A 29 -5.24 2.73 -19.58
CA VAL A 29 -5.05 4.18 -19.70
C VAL A 29 -3.57 4.53 -19.67
N LEU A 30 -2.83 3.95 -18.73
CA LEU A 30 -1.36 4.15 -18.63
C LEU A 30 -0.64 3.64 -19.87
N MET A 31 -1.02 2.48 -20.43
CA MET A 31 -0.47 1.98 -21.68
C MET A 31 -0.57 2.99 -22.81
N GLN A 32 -1.74 3.67 -22.95
CA GLN A 32 -1.92 4.71 -23.98
C GLN A 32 -0.99 5.90 -23.75
N ILE A 33 -0.78 6.30 -22.49
CA ILE A 33 0.14 7.39 -22.12
C ILE A 33 1.57 7.02 -22.50
N TYR A 34 2.01 5.81 -22.14
CA TYR A 34 3.35 5.32 -22.46
C TYR A 34 3.59 5.18 -23.96
N GLU A 35 2.61 4.63 -24.71
CA GLU A 35 2.69 4.52 -26.16
C GLU A 35 2.78 5.90 -26.85
N ALA A 36 2.02 6.90 -26.34
CA ALA A 36 2.09 8.28 -26.83
C ALA A 36 3.46 8.94 -26.58
N GLN A 37 4.20 8.50 -25.56
CA GLN A 37 5.56 8.93 -25.25
C GLN A 37 6.64 8.10 -25.95
N GLY A 38 6.25 7.15 -26.82
CA GLY A 38 7.17 6.36 -27.64
C GLY A 38 7.76 5.12 -26.98
N TYR A 39 7.25 4.70 -25.81
CA TYR A 39 7.68 3.45 -25.17
C TYR A 39 7.20 2.23 -25.97
N THR A 40 7.99 1.15 -25.97
CA THR A 40 7.49 -0.11 -26.49
C THR A 40 6.42 -0.68 -25.56
N ARG A 41 5.45 -1.40 -26.10
CA ARG A 41 4.38 -2.01 -25.29
C ARG A 41 4.92 -2.89 -24.16
N ARG A 42 6.02 -3.57 -24.43
CA ARG A 42 6.66 -4.45 -23.44
C ARG A 42 7.28 -3.66 -22.30
N ASP A 43 8.05 -2.63 -22.62
CA ASP A 43 8.73 -1.82 -21.60
C ASP A 43 7.71 -0.99 -20.80
N ALA A 44 6.68 -0.47 -21.49
CA ALA A 44 5.54 0.18 -20.84
C ALA A 44 4.84 -0.73 -19.82
N ALA A 45 4.54 -1.98 -20.20
CA ALA A 45 3.86 -2.92 -19.29
C ALA A 45 4.70 -3.22 -18.04
N GLN A 46 6.03 -3.33 -18.17
CA GLN A 46 6.92 -3.52 -17.04
C GLN A 46 6.96 -2.27 -16.14
N SER A 47 7.13 -1.10 -16.74
CA SER A 47 7.20 0.17 -16.02
C SER A 47 5.91 0.46 -15.25
N ILE A 48 4.75 0.18 -15.84
CA ILE A 48 3.44 0.36 -15.19
C ILE A 48 3.34 -0.48 -13.91
N LEU A 49 3.78 -1.73 -13.92
CA LEU A 49 3.75 -2.59 -12.73
C LEU A 49 4.72 -2.11 -11.63
N ILE A 50 5.87 -1.58 -12.03
CA ILE A 50 6.93 -1.17 -11.10
C ILE A 50 6.67 0.21 -10.51
N ASN A 51 6.16 1.15 -11.31
CA ASN A 51 6.16 2.56 -10.96
C ASN A 51 4.76 3.16 -10.71
N ASN A 52 3.73 2.66 -11.40
CA ASN A 52 2.51 3.42 -11.54
C ASN A 52 1.30 2.88 -10.77
N LEU A 53 1.10 1.56 -10.72
CA LEU A 53 -0.12 0.97 -10.16
C LEU A 53 0.05 0.51 -8.72
N TYR A 54 -0.85 0.99 -7.87
CA TYR A 54 -0.93 0.63 -6.46
C TYR A 54 -2.36 0.21 -6.12
N GLY A 55 -2.51 -0.83 -5.32
CA GLY A 55 -3.82 -1.30 -4.87
C GLY A 55 -3.77 -1.85 -3.45
N LEU A 56 -4.81 -1.55 -2.68
CA LEU A 56 -4.99 -2.05 -1.31
C LEU A 56 -6.38 -2.64 -1.15
N ASP A 57 -6.49 -3.73 -0.41
CA ASP A 57 -7.76 -4.27 0.07
C ASP A 57 -7.57 -4.93 1.44
N ILE A 58 -8.64 -5.05 2.22
CA ILE A 58 -8.62 -5.78 3.50
C ILE A 58 -8.75 -7.30 3.31
N ASP A 59 -9.36 -7.73 2.20
CA ASP A 59 -9.60 -9.14 1.89
C ASP A 59 -8.42 -9.74 1.12
N ASP A 60 -7.80 -10.77 1.71
CA ASP A 60 -6.68 -11.50 1.10
C ASP A 60 -7.04 -12.12 -0.25
N ARG A 61 -8.28 -12.62 -0.42
CA ARG A 61 -8.74 -13.25 -1.66
C ARG A 61 -8.95 -12.21 -2.75
N ALA A 62 -9.52 -11.06 -2.39
CA ALA A 62 -9.68 -9.94 -3.31
C ALA A 62 -8.32 -9.46 -3.82
N ALA A 63 -7.35 -9.27 -2.91
CA ALA A 63 -5.99 -8.89 -3.28
C ALA A 63 -5.29 -9.91 -4.18
N GLN A 64 -5.44 -11.21 -3.91
CA GLN A 64 -4.91 -12.27 -4.78
C GLN A 64 -5.54 -12.24 -6.17
N MET A 65 -6.85 -12.02 -6.26
CA MET A 65 -7.56 -11.88 -7.54
C MET A 65 -7.12 -10.63 -8.30
N ALA A 66 -6.95 -9.49 -7.62
CA ALA A 66 -6.46 -8.25 -8.20
C ALA A 66 -5.02 -8.42 -8.72
N TYR A 67 -4.15 -9.02 -7.93
CA TYR A 67 -2.78 -9.36 -8.35
C TYR A 67 -2.78 -10.19 -9.63
N PHE A 68 -3.56 -11.27 -9.64
CA PHE A 68 -3.67 -12.13 -10.82
C PHE A 68 -4.21 -11.36 -12.04
N ALA A 69 -5.26 -10.57 -11.87
CA ALA A 69 -5.88 -9.80 -12.94
C ALA A 69 -4.89 -8.79 -13.55
N VAL A 70 -4.15 -8.04 -12.72
CA VAL A 70 -3.14 -7.07 -13.16
C VAL A 70 -1.97 -7.77 -13.88
N MET A 71 -1.47 -8.89 -13.35
CA MET A 71 -0.40 -9.67 -13.97
C MET A 71 -0.84 -10.27 -15.32
N MET A 72 -2.08 -10.77 -15.41
CA MET A 72 -2.63 -11.29 -16.67
C MET A 72 -2.88 -10.18 -17.69
N LYS A 73 -3.23 -8.96 -17.22
CA LYS A 73 -3.31 -7.78 -18.07
C LYS A 73 -1.94 -7.42 -18.66
N ALA A 74 -0.92 -7.32 -17.82
CA ALA A 74 0.45 -7.07 -18.28
C ALA A 74 0.97 -8.12 -19.26
N ARG A 75 0.58 -9.41 -19.06
CA ARG A 75 0.96 -10.51 -19.95
C ARG A 75 0.44 -10.36 -21.38
N GLN A 76 -0.63 -9.63 -21.61
CA GLN A 76 -1.15 -9.34 -22.96
C GLN A 76 -0.10 -8.55 -23.78
N TYR A 77 0.74 -7.76 -23.11
CA TYR A 77 1.75 -6.89 -23.73
C TYR A 77 3.16 -7.48 -23.63
N ASP A 78 3.48 -8.20 -22.53
CA ASP A 78 4.75 -8.93 -22.37
C ASP A 78 4.50 -10.39 -21.97
N ARG A 79 4.63 -11.30 -22.92
CA ARG A 79 4.42 -12.75 -22.70
C ARG A 79 5.30 -13.35 -21.60
N ARG A 80 6.46 -12.72 -21.31
CA ARG A 80 7.43 -13.18 -20.31
C ARG A 80 7.30 -12.48 -18.96
N ILE A 81 6.32 -11.61 -18.76
CA ILE A 81 6.18 -10.80 -17.55
C ILE A 81 6.19 -11.65 -16.26
N LEU A 82 5.57 -12.83 -16.29
CA LEU A 82 5.50 -13.74 -15.14
C LEU A 82 6.86 -14.36 -14.74
N THR A 83 7.85 -14.32 -15.62
CA THR A 83 9.20 -14.88 -15.37
C THR A 83 10.24 -13.83 -15.10
N ARG A 84 9.85 -12.55 -15.05
CA ARG A 84 10.77 -11.42 -14.82
C ARG A 84 11.03 -11.09 -13.36
N GLY A 85 10.31 -11.72 -12.43
CA GLY A 85 10.41 -11.38 -11.00
C GLY A 85 9.81 -10.03 -10.64
N ILE A 86 8.99 -9.43 -11.53
CA ILE A 86 8.31 -8.16 -11.23
C ILE A 86 7.11 -8.45 -10.33
N VAL A 87 7.06 -7.74 -9.20
CA VAL A 87 5.96 -7.78 -8.24
C VAL A 87 5.22 -6.45 -8.31
N PRO A 88 3.93 -6.43 -8.66
CA PRO A 88 3.14 -5.20 -8.66
C PRO A 88 2.81 -4.78 -7.23
N HIS A 89 2.58 -3.49 -7.00
CA HIS A 89 2.20 -2.93 -5.69
C HIS A 89 0.72 -3.17 -5.39
N VAL A 90 0.32 -4.42 -5.27
CA VAL A 90 -1.05 -4.88 -5.02
C VAL A 90 -1.04 -5.71 -3.75
N TYR A 91 -1.56 -5.15 -2.65
CA TYR A 91 -1.40 -5.72 -1.32
C TYR A 91 -2.73 -5.95 -0.61
N ALA A 92 -2.81 -7.06 0.13
CA ALA A 92 -3.77 -7.19 1.20
C ALA A 92 -3.24 -6.48 2.45
N ILE A 93 -4.06 -5.70 3.12
CA ILE A 93 -3.67 -5.04 4.37
C ILE A 93 -3.33 -6.11 5.41
N ARG A 94 -2.18 -5.94 6.06
CA ARG A 94 -1.67 -6.80 7.13
C ARG A 94 -1.67 -6.03 8.43
N GLU A 95 -1.80 -6.77 9.52
CA GLU A 95 -1.73 -6.22 10.87
C GLU A 95 -0.49 -6.71 11.60
N SER A 96 -0.02 -5.91 12.54
CA SER A 96 1.20 -6.15 13.30
C SER A 96 0.99 -6.93 14.61
N ASN A 97 -0.25 -7.32 14.90
CA ASN A 97 -0.66 -7.91 16.20
C ASN A 97 0.17 -9.12 16.62
N GLU A 98 0.61 -9.94 15.65
CA GLU A 98 1.37 -11.17 15.92
C GLU A 98 2.89 -11.01 15.77
N ILE A 99 3.38 -9.80 15.56
CA ILE A 99 4.83 -9.56 15.43
C ILE A 99 5.47 -9.61 16.82
N ASN A 100 6.44 -10.50 16.99
CA ASN A 100 7.28 -10.51 18.19
C ASN A 100 8.30 -9.37 18.13
N ARG A 101 8.04 -8.30 18.88
CA ARG A 101 8.87 -7.09 18.88
C ARG A 101 10.27 -7.30 19.43
N GLU A 102 10.47 -8.29 20.32
CA GLU A 102 11.81 -8.65 20.81
C GLU A 102 12.74 -9.12 19.68
N GLN A 103 12.16 -9.58 18.57
CA GLN A 103 12.94 -9.98 17.40
C GLN A 103 13.51 -8.81 16.60
N LEU A 104 13.05 -7.57 16.82
CA LEU A 104 13.57 -6.40 16.12
C LEU A 104 15.06 -6.15 16.40
N ASP A 105 15.57 -6.58 17.55
CA ASP A 105 16.99 -6.46 17.91
C ASP A 105 17.92 -7.27 16.99
N TYR A 106 17.38 -8.28 16.30
CA TYR A 106 18.14 -9.13 15.36
C TYR A 106 18.19 -8.58 13.93
N PHE A 107 17.64 -7.39 13.69
CA PHE A 107 17.65 -6.74 12.39
C PHE A 107 18.61 -5.55 12.35
N GLY A 108 19.06 -5.19 11.15
CA GLY A 108 19.89 -4.01 10.91
C GLY A 108 21.32 -4.13 11.39
N ASP A 109 21.93 -5.31 11.37
CA ASP A 109 23.30 -5.53 11.85
C ASP A 109 24.36 -4.83 10.99
N SER A 110 24.10 -4.60 9.69
CA SER A 110 25.01 -3.85 8.81
C SER A 110 24.86 -2.34 8.93
N LEU A 111 23.83 -1.86 9.63
CA LEU A 111 23.61 -0.44 9.87
C LEU A 111 24.54 0.06 10.98
N ASN A 112 24.91 1.34 10.91
CA ASN A 112 25.59 1.95 12.06
C ASN A 112 24.61 2.14 13.23
N GLU A 113 25.15 2.31 14.45
CA GLU A 113 24.35 2.40 15.67
C GLU A 113 23.25 3.47 15.62
N THR A 114 23.52 4.61 15.00
CA THR A 114 22.52 5.70 14.86
C THR A 114 21.42 5.34 13.90
N GLU A 115 21.77 4.75 12.74
CA GLU A 115 20.80 4.26 11.76
C GLU A 115 19.95 3.14 12.34
N LYS A 116 20.57 2.15 13.00
CA LYS A 116 19.87 1.01 13.64
C LYS A 116 18.89 1.51 14.69
N HIS A 117 19.30 2.41 15.56
CA HIS A 117 18.44 3.00 16.59
C HIS A 117 17.27 3.78 15.97
N THR A 118 17.54 4.58 14.94
CA THR A 118 16.51 5.36 14.23
C THR A 118 15.50 4.45 13.51
N ALA A 119 16.00 3.41 12.83
CA ALA A 119 15.16 2.42 12.16
C ALA A 119 14.28 1.66 13.16
N GLY A 120 14.83 1.24 14.29
CA GLY A 120 14.08 0.57 15.35
C GLY A 120 12.93 1.42 15.87
N ILE A 121 13.17 2.70 16.17
CA ILE A 121 12.11 3.63 16.61
C ILE A 121 11.03 3.81 15.54
N GLN A 122 11.42 3.95 14.28
CA GLN A 122 10.46 4.11 13.17
C GLN A 122 9.67 2.82 12.94
N MET A 123 10.32 1.66 13.04
CA MET A 123 9.66 0.35 12.92
C MET A 123 8.62 0.17 14.03
N GLU A 124 8.96 0.44 15.29
CA GLU A 124 8.00 0.37 16.39
C GLU A 124 6.77 1.26 16.14
N LYS A 125 6.98 2.50 15.69
CA LYS A 125 5.86 3.40 15.36
C LYS A 125 5.02 2.88 14.20
N LEU A 126 5.65 2.26 13.19
CA LEU A 126 4.93 1.64 12.09
C LEU A 126 4.09 0.45 12.58
N LEU A 127 4.68 -0.41 13.41
CA LEU A 127 3.95 -1.53 14.00
C LEU A 127 2.78 -1.05 14.87
N ASP A 128 2.95 0.01 15.67
CA ASP A 128 1.86 0.60 16.45
C ASP A 128 0.73 1.14 15.57
N ALA A 129 1.07 1.77 14.44
CA ALA A 129 0.08 2.27 13.49
C ALA A 129 -0.70 1.14 12.78
N LEU A 130 -0.11 -0.04 12.63
CA LEU A 130 -0.70 -1.20 11.94
C LEU A 130 -1.32 -2.24 12.89
N VAL A 131 -1.48 -1.92 14.17
CA VAL A 131 -2.28 -2.74 15.09
C VAL A 131 -3.74 -2.74 14.65
N ASP A 132 -4.36 -3.91 14.60
CA ASP A 132 -5.74 -4.10 14.11
C ASP A 132 -5.98 -3.50 12.69
N ALA A 133 -4.95 -3.46 11.84
CA ALA A 133 -5.03 -2.78 10.55
C ALA A 133 -6.11 -3.37 9.61
N LYS A 134 -6.43 -4.65 9.72
CA LYS A 134 -7.53 -5.27 8.97
C LYS A 134 -8.90 -4.75 9.35
N GLU A 135 -9.06 -4.26 10.59
CA GLU A 135 -10.30 -3.65 11.04
C GLU A 135 -10.53 -2.25 10.43
N TYR A 136 -9.44 -1.50 10.26
CA TYR A 136 -9.50 -0.12 9.76
C TYR A 136 -9.31 -0.02 8.26
N GLY A 137 -8.61 -0.97 7.68
CA GLY A 137 -8.33 -0.95 6.24
C GLY A 137 -7.48 0.25 5.82
N SER A 138 -7.67 0.68 4.58
CA SER A 138 -6.88 1.76 3.97
C SER A 138 -7.23 3.18 4.46
N ILE A 139 -8.17 3.32 5.42
CA ILE A 139 -8.39 4.61 6.10
C ILE A 139 -7.34 4.90 7.18
N LEU A 140 -6.47 3.94 7.50
CA LEU A 140 -5.35 4.14 8.42
C LEU A 140 -4.46 5.30 7.98
N GLN A 141 -3.99 6.05 8.98
CA GLN A 141 -2.99 7.10 8.80
C GLN A 141 -1.65 6.57 9.32
N VAL A 142 -0.67 6.51 8.43
CA VAL A 142 0.70 6.11 8.74
C VAL A 142 1.60 7.32 8.64
N GLY A 143 2.55 7.43 9.56
CA GLY A 143 3.54 8.50 9.56
C GLY A 143 4.46 8.43 8.32
N ASN A 144 5.15 9.53 8.06
CA ASN A 144 6.19 9.53 7.03
C ASN A 144 7.50 9.10 7.69
N TYR A 145 8.05 7.98 7.25
CA TYR A 145 9.28 7.37 7.75
C TYR A 145 10.35 7.38 6.66
N ASP A 146 11.60 7.10 7.02
CA ASP A 146 12.64 6.79 6.05
C ASP A 146 12.47 5.34 5.57
N TRP A 147 11.68 5.18 4.49
CA TRP A 147 11.34 3.88 3.93
C TRP A 147 12.56 3.11 3.44
N ASN A 148 13.57 3.80 2.90
CA ASN A 148 14.82 3.16 2.46
C ASN A 148 15.60 2.59 3.68
N LEU A 149 15.62 3.34 4.77
CA LEU A 149 16.24 2.88 6.01
C LEU A 149 15.48 1.69 6.60
N LEU A 150 14.13 1.72 6.60
CA LEU A 150 13.31 0.60 7.06
C LEU A 150 13.49 -0.65 6.20
N CYS A 151 13.57 -0.52 4.88
CA CYS A 151 13.86 -1.65 3.99
C CYS A 151 15.24 -2.24 4.30
N ARG A 152 16.29 -1.42 4.41
CA ARG A 152 17.65 -1.88 4.77
C ARG A 152 17.66 -2.57 6.14
N PHE A 153 16.95 -2.04 7.11
CA PHE A 153 16.83 -2.61 8.44
C PHE A 153 16.24 -4.02 8.40
N VAL A 154 15.15 -4.21 7.65
CA VAL A 154 14.46 -5.50 7.55
C VAL A 154 15.21 -6.49 6.65
N ASP A 155 15.88 -6.02 5.60
CA ASP A 155 16.65 -6.90 4.70
C ASP A 155 17.85 -7.54 5.40
N ASP A 156 18.37 -6.91 6.42
CA ASP A 156 19.56 -7.32 7.15
C ASP A 156 19.18 -8.01 8.46
N ALA A 157 18.75 -9.26 8.34
CA ALA A 157 18.46 -10.13 9.48
C ALA A 157 19.69 -10.96 9.87
N ASN A 158 20.10 -10.90 11.12
CA ASN A 158 21.19 -11.73 11.63
C ASN A 158 20.75 -13.18 11.85
N MET A 159 20.92 -13.99 10.83
CA MET A 159 20.61 -15.42 10.83
C MET A 159 21.74 -16.31 11.35
N SER A 160 22.90 -15.73 11.71
CA SER A 160 24.13 -16.47 12.05
C SER A 160 24.27 -16.85 13.53
N GLY A 161 23.29 -16.45 14.37
CA GLY A 161 23.30 -16.71 15.80
C GLY A 161 22.88 -18.16 16.18
N GLN A 162 23.22 -18.57 17.43
CA GLN A 162 22.69 -19.80 18.02
C GLN A 162 21.17 -19.78 17.96
N ILE A 163 20.56 -20.92 17.55
CA ILE A 163 19.10 -21.09 17.58
C ILE A 163 18.68 -20.95 19.07
N SER A 164 18.05 -19.83 19.35
CA SER A 164 17.41 -19.57 20.64
C SER A 164 15.90 -19.51 20.44
N MET A 165 15.15 -19.53 21.52
CA MET A 165 13.69 -19.38 21.46
C MET A 165 13.29 -18.05 20.79
N ASN A 166 14.11 -17.01 20.88
CA ASN A 166 13.87 -15.68 20.30
C ASN A 166 14.23 -15.60 18.80
N THR A 167 15.12 -16.49 18.30
CA THR A 167 15.46 -16.56 16.86
C THR A 167 14.62 -17.57 16.09
N LEU A 168 13.75 -18.31 16.79
CA LEU A 168 12.83 -19.22 16.15
C LEU A 168 11.83 -18.43 15.28
N HIS A 169 11.67 -18.84 14.01
CA HIS A 169 10.79 -18.16 13.02
C HIS A 169 11.20 -16.72 12.66
N LEU A 170 12.49 -16.36 12.78
CA LEU A 170 12.98 -15.03 12.39
C LEU A 170 12.74 -14.75 10.89
N ASP A 171 12.84 -15.79 10.04
CA ASP A 171 12.52 -15.70 8.60
C ASP A 171 11.08 -15.29 8.35
N ASP A 172 10.12 -15.90 9.09
CA ASP A 172 8.71 -15.57 8.97
C ASP A 172 8.44 -14.13 9.43
N THR A 173 9.13 -13.70 10.50
CA THR A 173 9.03 -12.32 10.98
C THR A 173 9.62 -11.35 9.97
N GLN A 174 10.74 -11.66 9.33
CA GLN A 174 11.33 -10.83 8.28
C GLN A 174 10.37 -10.64 7.10
N ILE A 175 9.75 -11.72 6.62
CA ILE A 175 8.77 -11.66 5.53
C ILE A 175 7.59 -10.76 5.91
N ARG A 176 7.06 -10.93 7.13
CA ARG A 176 5.94 -10.10 7.62
C ARG A 176 6.33 -8.64 7.78
N LEU A 177 7.52 -8.33 8.29
CA LEU A 177 8.01 -6.95 8.42
C LEU A 177 8.16 -6.28 7.06
N LYS A 178 8.66 -7.00 6.03
CA LYS A 178 8.72 -6.50 4.65
C LYS A 178 7.34 -6.12 4.13
N GLU A 179 6.36 -7.01 4.27
CA GLU A 179 4.97 -6.73 3.87
C GLU A 179 4.42 -5.49 4.59
N LEU A 180 4.66 -5.35 5.90
CA LEU A 180 4.20 -4.21 6.68
C LEU A 180 4.87 -2.89 6.26
N VAL A 181 6.15 -2.91 5.91
CA VAL A 181 6.88 -1.75 5.38
C VAL A 181 6.31 -1.33 4.03
N GLU A 182 6.07 -2.27 3.12
CA GLU A 182 5.47 -2.00 1.80
C GLU A 182 4.06 -1.41 1.91
N ILE A 183 3.22 -2.00 2.77
CA ILE A 183 1.86 -1.50 3.04
C ILE A 183 1.92 -0.11 3.69
N GLY A 184 2.78 0.08 4.68
CA GLY A 184 2.98 1.36 5.35
C GLY A 184 3.41 2.45 4.38
N GLN A 185 4.36 2.17 3.50
CA GLN A 185 4.79 3.08 2.44
C GLN A 185 3.63 3.41 1.48
N CYS A 186 2.86 2.41 1.07
CA CYS A 186 1.70 2.58 0.21
C CYS A 186 0.63 3.48 0.86
N LEU A 187 0.40 3.37 2.17
CA LEU A 187 -0.53 4.20 2.92
C LEU A 187 -0.03 5.64 3.15
N ALA A 188 1.30 5.84 3.25
CA ALA A 188 1.90 7.14 3.58
C ALA A 188 2.20 8.03 2.38
N GLN A 189 2.49 7.45 1.21
CA GLN A 189 2.90 8.20 0.04
C GLN A 189 1.76 9.04 -0.58
N LYS A 190 2.15 9.98 -1.46
CA LYS A 190 1.23 10.78 -2.24
C LYS A 190 1.04 10.20 -3.64
N TYR A 191 -0.15 10.39 -4.20
CA TYR A 191 -0.54 9.87 -5.51
C TYR A 191 -0.98 10.98 -6.45
N ASN A 192 -0.69 10.81 -7.74
CA ASN A 192 -1.20 11.71 -8.78
C ASN A 192 -2.67 11.44 -9.09
N VAL A 193 -3.06 10.15 -9.01
CA VAL A 193 -4.43 9.73 -9.30
C VAL A 193 -4.89 8.74 -8.25
N ILE A 194 -6.03 9.03 -7.64
CA ILE A 194 -6.73 8.14 -6.71
C ILE A 194 -8.09 7.84 -7.33
N VAL A 195 -8.35 6.56 -7.62
CA VAL A 195 -9.64 6.12 -8.19
C VAL A 195 -10.10 4.90 -7.42
N THR A 196 -11.29 4.95 -6.83
CA THR A 196 -11.81 3.84 -6.05
C THR A 196 -13.34 3.81 -5.98
N ASN A 197 -13.87 2.65 -5.66
CA ASN A 197 -15.25 2.46 -5.23
C ASN A 197 -15.24 2.05 -3.75
N PRO A 198 -15.32 3.02 -2.81
CA PRO A 198 -15.21 2.75 -1.39
C PRO A 198 -16.41 1.98 -0.85
N PRO A 199 -16.28 1.29 0.30
CA PRO A 199 -17.40 0.60 0.93
C PRO A 199 -18.47 1.59 1.43
N TYR A 200 -19.75 1.24 1.20
CA TYR A 200 -20.90 1.98 1.71
C TYR A 200 -21.35 1.37 3.03
N MET A 201 -20.93 1.99 4.13
CA MET A 201 -21.22 1.51 5.47
C MET A 201 -21.52 2.70 6.38
N SER A 202 -22.77 2.82 6.80
CA SER A 202 -23.15 3.84 7.77
C SER A 202 -22.54 3.57 9.15
N SER A 203 -22.47 4.59 9.99
CA SER A 203 -21.92 4.49 11.36
C SER A 203 -22.56 3.40 12.22
N SER A 204 -23.83 3.05 11.95
CA SER A 204 -24.55 1.96 12.63
C SER A 204 -24.09 0.56 12.21
N GLY A 205 -23.47 0.42 11.04
CA GLY A 205 -22.92 -0.85 10.55
C GLY A 205 -21.46 -1.07 10.93
N MET A 206 -20.78 -0.04 11.45
CA MET A 206 -19.38 -0.13 11.85
C MET A 206 -19.23 -0.92 13.15
N SER A 207 -18.16 -1.70 13.26
CA SER A 207 -17.77 -2.32 14.53
C SER A 207 -17.44 -1.25 15.59
N GLY A 208 -17.40 -1.64 16.85
CA GLY A 208 -17.03 -0.72 17.93
C GLY A 208 -15.63 -0.13 17.78
N LYS A 209 -14.65 -0.93 17.31
CA LYS A 209 -13.27 -0.48 17.04
C LYS A 209 -13.24 0.53 15.91
N LEU A 210 -13.83 0.18 14.76
CA LEU A 210 -13.88 1.05 13.59
C LEU A 210 -14.62 2.36 13.90
N SER A 211 -15.78 2.30 14.55
CA SER A 211 -16.57 3.49 14.94
C SER A 211 -15.76 4.44 15.83
N ASN A 212 -15.03 3.90 16.83
CA ASN A 212 -14.19 4.72 17.71
C ASN A 212 -13.02 5.36 16.95
N TYR A 213 -12.37 4.59 16.07
CA TYR A 213 -11.28 5.08 15.23
C TYR A 213 -11.75 6.23 14.32
N VAL A 214 -12.88 6.04 13.63
CA VAL A 214 -13.47 7.02 12.72
C VAL A 214 -13.88 8.29 13.48
N LYS A 215 -14.56 8.16 14.62
CA LYS A 215 -14.94 9.32 15.44
C LYS A 215 -13.75 10.15 15.92
N LYS A 216 -12.63 9.49 16.22
CA LYS A 216 -11.40 10.14 16.70
C LYS A 216 -10.65 10.84 15.58
N ASN A 217 -10.49 10.19 14.42
CA ASN A 217 -9.58 10.64 13.37
C ASN A 217 -10.29 11.39 12.22
N TYR A 218 -11.61 11.16 12.05
CA TYR A 218 -12.44 11.72 10.97
C TYR A 218 -13.78 12.24 11.54
N PRO A 219 -13.76 13.24 12.43
CA PRO A 219 -14.95 13.72 13.12
C PRO A 219 -16.01 14.30 12.17
N ASP A 220 -15.59 14.87 11.03
CA ASP A 220 -16.47 15.53 10.08
C ASP A 220 -17.18 14.54 9.15
N SER A 221 -16.51 13.44 8.78
CA SER A 221 -17.01 12.43 7.84
C SER A 221 -17.51 11.13 8.50
N LYS A 222 -17.55 11.07 9.83
CA LYS A 222 -17.84 9.87 10.64
C LYS A 222 -19.19 9.18 10.40
N ALA A 223 -20.09 9.81 9.65
CA ALA A 223 -21.44 9.31 9.44
C ALA A 223 -21.47 8.09 8.49
N ASP A 224 -20.58 8.06 7.52
CA ASP A 224 -20.50 6.97 6.54
C ASP A 224 -19.04 6.73 6.11
N LEU A 225 -18.71 5.46 5.88
CA LEU A 225 -17.33 5.07 5.56
C LEU A 225 -16.85 5.62 4.22
N PHE A 226 -17.71 5.74 3.21
CA PHE A 226 -17.30 6.35 1.92
C PHE A 226 -16.90 7.84 2.09
N ALA A 227 -17.55 8.56 3.03
CA ALA A 227 -17.20 9.95 3.32
C ALA A 227 -15.82 10.02 4.02
N VAL A 228 -15.53 9.07 4.90
CA VAL A 228 -14.19 8.91 5.50
C VAL A 228 -13.13 8.65 4.43
N PHE A 229 -13.44 7.82 3.43
CA PHE A 229 -12.54 7.59 2.30
C PHE A 229 -12.26 8.86 1.51
N ILE A 230 -13.28 9.70 1.26
CA ILE A 230 -13.09 10.99 0.58
C ILE A 230 -12.13 11.87 1.39
N GLU A 231 -12.38 12.06 2.69
CA GLU A 231 -11.54 12.88 3.56
C GLU A 231 -10.11 12.33 3.63
N ARG A 232 -9.96 11.04 3.90
CA ARG A 232 -8.66 10.37 4.04
C ARG A 232 -7.81 10.51 2.79
N TRP A 233 -8.38 10.16 1.64
CA TRP A 233 -7.62 10.06 0.41
C TRP A 233 -7.44 11.40 -0.30
N ASN A 234 -8.28 12.41 -0.05
CA ASN A 234 -7.98 13.80 -0.45
C ASN A 234 -6.68 14.29 0.17
N ASN A 235 -6.39 13.88 1.40
CA ASN A 235 -5.12 14.21 2.06
C ASN A 235 -3.91 13.48 1.47
N SER A 236 -4.11 12.44 0.64
CA SER A 236 -3.03 11.70 -0.04
C SER A 236 -2.85 12.07 -1.51
N VAL A 237 -3.65 13.00 -2.03
CA VAL A 237 -3.46 13.54 -3.38
C VAL A 237 -2.20 14.41 -3.42
N GLY A 238 -1.36 14.16 -4.42
CA GLY A 238 -0.18 14.98 -4.71
C GLY A 238 -0.57 16.34 -5.30
N VAL A 239 0.42 17.22 -5.44
CA VAL A 239 0.21 18.51 -6.11
C VAL A 239 -0.27 18.27 -7.54
N ASN A 240 -1.35 18.95 -7.94
CA ASN A 240 -2.02 18.79 -9.24
C ASN A 240 -2.56 17.36 -9.50
N GLY A 241 -2.78 16.57 -8.46
CA GLY A 241 -3.37 15.24 -8.58
C GLY A 241 -4.90 15.25 -8.59
N PHE A 242 -5.50 14.10 -8.85
CA PHE A 242 -6.94 13.91 -8.95
C PHE A 242 -7.40 12.81 -8.00
N ASN A 243 -8.56 13.04 -7.35
CA ASN A 243 -9.28 12.03 -6.59
C ASN A 243 -10.66 11.83 -7.20
N SER A 244 -10.98 10.62 -7.60
CA SER A 244 -12.27 10.24 -8.20
C SER A 244 -12.82 9.01 -7.50
N MET A 245 -14.03 9.12 -6.97
CA MET A 245 -14.66 8.02 -6.23
C MET A 245 -16.09 7.80 -6.70
N VAL A 246 -16.51 6.55 -6.74
CA VAL A 246 -17.92 6.19 -6.88
C VAL A 246 -18.54 6.32 -5.50
N THR A 247 -19.51 7.22 -5.33
CA THR A 247 -20.11 7.51 -4.02
C THR A 247 -21.61 7.58 -4.07
N MET A 248 -22.26 7.44 -2.92
CA MET A 248 -23.68 7.75 -2.79
C MET A 248 -23.90 9.26 -2.85
N GLN A 249 -25.07 9.68 -3.29
CA GLN A 249 -25.45 11.11 -3.44
C GLN A 249 -25.63 11.84 -2.08
N SER A 250 -25.71 11.13 -0.96
CA SER A 250 -26.06 11.68 0.36
C SER A 250 -25.06 12.69 0.92
N TRP A 251 -23.86 12.79 0.33
CA TRP A 251 -22.89 13.81 0.73
C TRP A 251 -23.05 15.16 0.00
N MET A 252 -23.93 15.20 -1.01
CA MET A 252 -24.20 16.41 -1.81
C MET A 252 -25.32 17.29 -1.21
N PHE A 253 -26.08 16.74 -0.23
CA PHE A 253 -27.28 17.41 0.31
C PHE A 253 -27.29 17.42 1.82
#